data_82defa95c8eeacca4d481f8e4e7bfaf1
#
_entry.id   82defa95c8eeacca4d481f8e4e7bfaf1
#
_cell.length_a   1.000
_cell.length_b   1.000
_cell.length_c   1.000
_cell.angle_alpha   90.00
_cell.angle_beta   90.00
_cell.angle_gamma   90.00
#
_symmetry.space_group_name_H-M   'P 1'
#
loop_
_entity.id
_entity.type
_entity.pdbx_description
1 polymer ?
#
loop_
_entity_poly.entity_id
_entity_poly.type
_entity_poly.pdbx_seq_one_letter_code
_entity_poly.pdbx_strand_id
1 'polypeptide(L)'
;MTMLALTDSRRLTGANLFWDLPGAIIDVAVEESVEEVIATWVKATRELLDAVGYADEQTCYRVFEGGASLLISAPIDVLYSMCELNEVAWSITTSAFGQGEEPDSGEYLPRLTRLFDEERNPPLLALQKAAHEHGVPFLWDDDE
;
A
#
# COMPACT_ATOMS: atom_id res chain seq x y z
N MET A 1 23.25 7.82 10.86
CA MET A 1 21.81 7.99 10.76
C MET A 1 21.34 7.60 9.37
N THR A 2 20.39 6.67 9.28
CA THR A 2 19.85 6.23 7.99
C THR A 2 18.94 7.30 7.42
N MET A 3 19.21 7.74 6.17
CA MET A 3 18.33 8.67 5.47
C MET A 3 17.26 7.86 4.72
N LEU A 4 16.01 8.19 4.98
CA LEU A 4 14.84 7.56 4.36
C LEU A 4 14.03 8.61 3.65
N ALA A 5 13.60 8.31 2.43
CA ALA A 5 12.79 9.26 1.67
C ALA A 5 11.78 8.50 0.79
N LEU A 6 10.55 9.00 0.77
CA LEU A 6 9.53 8.54 -0.16
C LEU A 6 9.75 9.26 -1.49
N THR A 7 9.98 8.52 -2.55
CA THR A 7 10.25 9.08 -3.87
C THR A 7 9.08 8.99 -4.83
N ASP A 8 8.17 8.04 -4.64
CA ASP A 8 6.97 7.90 -5.48
C ASP A 8 5.92 7.07 -4.76
N SER A 9 4.66 7.35 -5.06
CA SER A 9 3.51 6.62 -4.53
C SER A 9 2.47 6.53 -5.63
N ARG A 10 2.04 5.30 -5.99
CA ARG A 10 1.11 5.11 -7.10
C ARG A 10 0.26 3.86 -6.93
N ARG A 11 -0.79 3.78 -7.73
CA ARG A 11 -1.69 2.62 -7.77
C ARG A 11 -1.31 1.71 -8.94
N LEU A 12 -1.49 0.40 -8.72
CA LEU A 12 -1.35 -0.61 -9.74
C LEU A 12 -2.71 -1.29 -9.92
N THR A 13 -3.29 -1.14 -11.10
CA THR A 13 -4.69 -1.52 -11.33
C THR A 13 -4.87 -2.98 -11.77
N GLY A 14 -3.79 -3.71 -11.96
CA GLY A 14 -3.86 -5.11 -12.38
C GLY A 14 -2.51 -5.79 -12.29
N ALA A 15 -2.31 -6.85 -13.07
CA ALA A 15 -1.06 -7.57 -13.14
C ALA A 15 0.10 -6.62 -13.47
N ASN A 16 1.24 -6.83 -12.81
CA ASN A 16 2.38 -5.95 -12.92
C ASN A 16 3.67 -6.76 -12.80
N LEU A 17 4.82 -6.09 -12.77
CA LEU A 17 6.13 -6.76 -12.73
C LEU A 17 6.40 -7.49 -11.41
N PHE A 18 5.58 -7.26 -10.38
CA PHE A 18 5.80 -7.83 -9.04
C PHE A 18 4.91 -9.04 -8.78
N TRP A 19 3.63 -8.95 -9.15
CA TRP A 19 2.65 -10.02 -8.95
C TRP A 19 1.41 -9.78 -9.82
N ASP A 20 0.43 -10.71 -9.76
CA ASP A 20 -0.80 -10.63 -10.56
C ASP A 20 -1.93 -9.85 -9.87
N LEU A 21 -1.63 -9.15 -8.79
CA LEU A 21 -2.64 -8.45 -7.98
C LEU A 21 -2.57 -6.94 -8.19
N PRO A 22 -3.72 -6.26 -8.18
CA PRO A 22 -3.71 -4.81 -8.06
C PRO A 22 -3.23 -4.41 -6.67
N GLY A 23 -2.82 -3.18 -6.51
CA GLY A 23 -2.34 -2.72 -5.21
C GLY A 23 -1.77 -1.32 -5.22
N ALA A 24 -1.19 -0.97 -4.08
CA ALA A 24 -0.52 0.29 -3.87
C ALA A 24 0.98 0.05 -3.74
N ILE A 25 1.77 0.87 -4.41
CA ILE A 25 3.23 0.77 -4.36
C ILE A 25 3.82 2.11 -3.97
N ILE A 26 4.83 2.08 -3.08
CA ILE A 26 5.69 3.22 -2.86
C ILE A 26 7.12 2.83 -3.21
N ASP A 27 7.84 3.78 -3.80
CA ASP A 27 9.28 3.66 -4.01
C ASP A 27 9.95 4.54 -2.97
N VAL A 28 10.94 3.99 -2.28
CA VAL A 28 11.61 4.68 -1.18
C VAL A 28 13.12 4.63 -1.37
N ALA A 29 13.79 5.69 -0.95
CA ALA A 29 15.24 5.74 -0.89
C ALA A 29 15.68 5.35 0.51
N VAL A 30 16.64 4.43 0.61
CA VAL A 30 17.18 3.94 1.87
C VAL A 30 18.70 3.83 1.71
N GLU A 31 19.45 4.58 2.51
CA GLU A 31 20.90 4.58 2.39
C GLU A 31 21.55 3.35 3.01
N GLU A 32 21.02 2.88 4.14
CA GLU A 32 21.56 1.72 4.83
C GLU A 32 20.47 1.01 5.64
N SER A 33 20.74 -0.23 6.04
CA SER A 33 19.81 -1.03 6.84
C SER A 33 18.47 -1.29 6.14
N VAL A 34 18.49 -1.47 4.82
CA VAL A 34 17.25 -1.65 4.03
C VAL A 34 16.42 -2.81 4.55
N GLU A 35 17.05 -3.90 4.99
CA GLU A 35 16.32 -5.07 5.51
C GLU A 35 15.54 -4.74 6.78
N GLU A 36 16.15 -3.97 7.69
CA GLU A 36 15.49 -3.55 8.92
C GLU A 36 14.36 -2.57 8.65
N VAL A 37 14.55 -1.68 7.69
CA VAL A 37 13.53 -0.72 7.26
C VAL A 37 12.33 -1.48 6.69
N ILE A 38 12.56 -2.45 5.81
CA ILE A 38 11.50 -3.25 5.22
C ILE A 38 10.76 -4.05 6.30
N ALA A 39 11.47 -4.66 7.24
CA ALA A 39 10.86 -5.42 8.33
C ALA A 39 9.94 -4.53 9.18
N THR A 40 10.37 -3.31 9.46
CA THR A 40 9.56 -2.34 10.21
C THR A 40 8.32 -1.93 9.42
N TRP A 41 8.48 -1.69 8.11
CA TRP A 41 7.35 -1.37 7.24
C TRP A 41 6.33 -2.52 7.16
N VAL A 42 6.81 -3.76 7.03
CA VAL A 42 5.93 -4.94 6.99
C VAL A 42 5.11 -5.02 8.27
N LYS A 43 5.76 -4.85 9.43
CA LYS A 43 5.07 -4.88 10.71
C LYS A 43 4.01 -3.79 10.82
N ALA A 44 4.37 -2.56 10.47
CA ALA A 44 3.44 -1.44 10.50
C ALA A 44 2.26 -1.68 9.55
N THR A 45 2.53 -2.17 8.35
CA THR A 45 1.51 -2.48 7.36
C THR A 45 0.56 -3.56 7.84
N ARG A 46 1.07 -4.65 8.43
CA ARG A 46 0.23 -5.71 8.97
C ARG A 46 -0.71 -5.20 10.05
N GLU A 47 -0.21 -4.36 10.95
CA GLU A 47 -1.04 -3.78 12.00
C GLU A 47 -2.14 -2.87 11.43
N LEU A 48 -1.79 -2.05 10.42
CA LEU A 48 -2.77 -1.16 9.79
C LEU A 48 -3.83 -1.96 9.01
N LEU A 49 -3.42 -2.97 8.25
CA LEU A 49 -4.36 -3.80 7.49
C LEU A 49 -5.34 -4.51 8.42
N ASP A 50 -4.85 -5.01 9.55
CA ASP A 50 -5.71 -5.64 10.55
C ASP A 50 -6.72 -4.62 11.11
N ALA A 51 -6.26 -3.41 11.41
CA ALA A 51 -7.11 -2.36 11.98
C ALA A 51 -8.23 -1.90 11.05
N VAL A 52 -7.98 -1.86 9.73
CA VAL A 52 -8.99 -1.40 8.75
C VAL A 52 -9.82 -2.54 8.14
N GLY A 53 -9.55 -3.79 8.54
CA GLY A 53 -10.36 -4.93 8.08
C GLY A 53 -9.90 -5.55 6.76
N TYR A 54 -8.65 -5.38 6.39
CA TYR A 54 -8.07 -5.94 5.16
C TYR A 54 -6.87 -6.84 5.48
N ALA A 55 -6.97 -7.62 6.56
CA ALA A 55 -5.89 -8.48 7.04
C ALA A 55 -5.45 -9.55 6.03
N ASP A 56 -6.31 -9.90 5.07
CA ASP A 56 -6.01 -10.92 4.07
C ASP A 56 -5.12 -10.39 2.92
N GLU A 57 -4.93 -9.06 2.83
CA GLU A 57 -4.08 -8.51 1.79
C GLU A 57 -2.62 -8.85 2.03
N GLN A 58 -1.86 -8.89 0.95
CA GLN A 58 -0.47 -9.34 0.96
C GLN A 58 0.48 -8.17 0.80
N THR A 59 1.70 -8.34 1.31
CA THR A 59 2.78 -7.39 1.10
C THR A 59 3.85 -8.03 0.23
N CYS A 60 4.51 -7.20 -0.56
CA CYS A 60 5.62 -7.61 -1.41
C CYS A 60 6.64 -6.47 -1.46
N TYR A 61 7.89 -6.80 -1.70
CA TYR A 61 8.91 -5.75 -1.82
C TYR A 61 9.98 -6.18 -2.82
N ARG A 62 10.66 -5.19 -3.36
CA ARG A 62 11.80 -5.42 -4.25
C ARG A 62 12.89 -4.42 -3.88
N VAL A 63 14.07 -4.94 -3.53
CA VAL A 63 15.23 -4.09 -3.20
C VAL A 63 15.95 -3.73 -4.49
N PHE A 64 16.34 -2.47 -4.60
CA PHE A 64 17.18 -1.98 -5.69
C PHE A 64 18.32 -1.15 -5.10
N GLU A 65 19.26 -0.75 -5.94
CA GLU A 65 20.36 0.08 -5.49
C GLU A 65 19.86 1.41 -4.96
N GLY A 66 20.07 1.64 -3.67
CA GLY A 66 19.67 2.89 -3.01
C GLY A 66 18.27 2.90 -2.44
N GLY A 67 17.53 1.77 -2.50
CA GLY A 67 16.18 1.78 -1.95
C GLY A 67 15.40 0.50 -2.15
N ALA A 68 14.07 0.66 -2.15
CA ALA A 68 13.14 -0.47 -2.32
C ALA A 68 11.80 0.01 -2.85
N SER A 69 11.10 -0.90 -3.50
CA SER A 69 9.68 -0.75 -3.83
C SER A 69 8.89 -1.58 -2.83
N LEU A 70 7.88 -1.00 -2.22
CA LEU A 70 7.08 -1.61 -1.16
C LEU A 70 5.62 -1.65 -1.60
N LEU A 71 5.07 -2.86 -1.73
CA LEU A 71 3.75 -3.07 -2.31
C LEU A 71 2.79 -3.67 -1.31
N ILE A 72 1.53 -3.25 -1.38
CA ILE A 72 0.41 -3.86 -0.66
C ILE A 72 -0.64 -4.21 -1.69
N SER A 73 -1.10 -5.47 -1.72
CA SER A 73 -2.21 -5.84 -2.60
C SER A 73 -3.49 -5.18 -2.13
N ALA A 74 -4.40 -4.92 -3.06
CA ALA A 74 -5.67 -4.29 -2.72
C ALA A 74 -6.75 -4.67 -3.73
N PRO A 75 -8.02 -4.81 -3.29
CA PRO A 75 -9.14 -4.82 -4.23
C PRO A 75 -9.15 -3.53 -5.04
N ILE A 76 -9.57 -3.60 -6.30
CA ILE A 76 -9.54 -2.45 -7.20
C ILE A 76 -10.43 -1.30 -6.77
N ASP A 77 -11.39 -1.56 -5.88
CA ASP A 77 -12.30 -0.52 -5.39
C ASP A 77 -11.74 0.28 -4.21
N VAL A 78 -10.55 -0.06 -3.69
CA VAL A 78 -9.95 0.66 -2.57
C VAL A 78 -8.47 0.99 -2.82
N LEU A 79 -8.07 1.15 -4.08
CA LEU A 79 -6.67 1.43 -4.43
C LEU A 79 -6.15 2.74 -3.84
N TYR A 80 -6.95 3.80 -3.89
CA TYR A 80 -6.56 5.08 -3.32
C TYR A 80 -6.36 4.98 -1.81
N SER A 81 -7.33 4.37 -1.12
CA SER A 81 -7.25 4.17 0.33
C SER A 81 -6.02 3.34 0.70
N MET A 82 -5.70 2.32 -0.11
CA MET A 82 -4.52 1.50 0.15
C MET A 82 -3.22 2.29 -0.06
N CYS A 83 -3.18 3.22 -1.03
CA CYS A 83 -2.04 4.12 -1.17
C CYS A 83 -1.85 4.97 0.08
N GLU A 84 -2.94 5.52 0.61
CA GLU A 84 -2.89 6.30 1.85
C GLU A 84 -2.40 5.47 3.03
N LEU A 85 -2.88 4.22 3.14
CA LEU A 85 -2.42 3.30 4.18
C LEU A 85 -0.92 3.03 4.04
N ASN A 86 -0.44 2.80 2.82
CA ASN A 86 0.98 2.55 2.57
C ASN A 86 1.84 3.76 2.97
N GLU A 87 1.36 4.97 2.70
CA GLU A 87 2.06 6.19 3.10
C GLU A 87 2.09 6.38 4.62
N VAL A 88 1.01 6.02 5.31
CA VAL A 88 0.98 6.03 6.78
C VAL A 88 1.97 5.00 7.33
N ALA A 89 1.98 3.79 6.77
CA ALA A 89 2.94 2.75 7.18
C ALA A 89 4.38 3.24 7.01
N TRP A 90 4.65 3.97 5.93
CA TRP A 90 5.98 4.55 5.70
C TRP A 90 6.31 5.62 6.73
N SER A 91 5.35 6.48 7.08
CA SER A 91 5.56 7.51 8.12
C SER A 91 5.86 6.89 9.49
N ILE A 92 5.16 5.80 9.82
CA ILE A 92 5.45 5.03 11.04
C ILE A 92 6.88 4.48 10.98
N THR A 93 7.26 3.95 9.84
CA THR A 93 8.60 3.38 9.63
C THR A 93 9.69 4.44 9.80
N THR A 94 9.53 5.60 9.14
CA THR A 94 10.55 6.66 9.24
C THR A 94 10.67 7.19 10.66
N SER A 95 9.56 7.31 11.39
CA SER A 95 9.63 7.76 12.79
C SER A 95 10.35 6.75 13.67
N ALA A 96 10.21 5.46 13.41
CA ALA A 96 10.92 4.41 14.14
C ALA A 96 12.45 4.51 13.95
N PHE A 97 12.89 5.09 12.83
CA PHE A 97 14.31 5.32 12.55
C PHE A 97 14.74 6.76 12.88
N GLY A 98 13.93 7.47 13.65
CA GLY A 98 14.30 8.81 14.12
C GLY A 98 14.03 9.95 13.15
N GLN A 99 13.30 9.69 12.07
CA GLN A 99 12.94 10.73 11.09
C GLN A 99 11.45 11.08 11.18
N GLY A 100 11.18 12.35 11.45
CA GLY A 100 9.82 12.83 11.56
C GLY A 100 9.15 12.42 12.86
N GLU A 101 7.93 12.89 13.04
CA GLU A 101 7.13 12.59 14.21
C GLU A 101 6.33 11.31 13.98
N GLU A 102 6.12 10.56 15.06
CA GLU A 102 5.27 9.39 15.00
C GLU A 102 3.83 9.84 14.68
N PRO A 103 3.20 9.26 13.63
CA PRO A 103 1.80 9.60 13.33
C PRO A 103 0.88 9.23 14.48
N ASP A 104 -0.13 10.07 14.71
CA ASP A 104 -1.11 9.85 15.77
C ASP A 104 -2.19 8.86 15.32
N SER A 105 -2.20 7.68 15.94
CA SER A 105 -3.18 6.65 15.61
C SER A 105 -4.62 7.09 15.85
N GLY A 106 -4.85 7.96 16.82
CA GLY A 106 -6.18 8.53 17.06
C GLY A 106 -6.66 9.41 15.92
N GLU A 107 -5.75 9.88 15.06
CA GLU A 107 -6.07 10.68 13.90
C GLU A 107 -6.11 9.83 12.63
N TYR A 108 -5.09 9.03 12.35
CA TYR A 108 -5.02 8.33 11.07
C TYR A 108 -5.94 7.11 10.99
N LEU A 109 -6.21 6.39 12.09
CA LEU A 109 -7.07 5.20 12.01
C LEU A 109 -8.52 5.55 11.63
N PRO A 110 -9.18 6.54 12.26
CA PRO A 110 -10.52 6.94 11.82
C PRO A 110 -10.52 7.47 10.38
N ARG A 111 -9.48 8.21 9.99
CA ARG A 111 -9.36 8.75 8.64
C ARG A 111 -9.23 7.62 7.61
N LEU A 112 -8.35 6.65 7.85
CA LEU A 112 -8.18 5.51 6.95
C LEU A 112 -9.46 4.68 6.85
N THR A 113 -10.08 4.37 7.99
CA THR A 113 -11.33 3.61 8.01
C THR A 113 -12.40 4.28 7.17
N ARG A 114 -12.55 5.59 7.30
CA ARG A 114 -13.51 6.37 6.51
C ARG A 114 -13.16 6.34 5.03
N LEU A 115 -11.88 6.49 4.67
CA LEU A 115 -11.45 6.45 3.27
C LEU A 115 -11.80 5.10 2.62
N PHE A 116 -11.52 4.00 3.29
CA PHE A 116 -11.88 2.68 2.78
C PHE A 116 -13.38 2.52 2.63
N ASP A 117 -14.16 2.96 3.63
CA ASP A 117 -15.62 2.86 3.58
C ASP A 117 -16.21 3.71 2.44
N GLU A 118 -15.68 4.89 2.20
CA GLU A 118 -16.17 5.79 1.15
C GLU A 118 -15.77 5.32 -0.24
N GLU A 119 -14.60 4.70 -0.39
CA GLU A 119 -14.10 4.26 -1.69
C GLU A 119 -14.70 2.92 -2.13
N ARG A 120 -15.12 2.06 -1.21
CA ARG A 120 -15.63 0.73 -1.54
C ARG A 120 -16.72 0.76 -2.61
N ASN A 121 -16.60 -0.15 -3.59
CA ASN A 121 -17.52 -0.23 -4.71
C ASN A 121 -17.78 -1.70 -5.06
N PRO A 122 -18.66 -2.39 -4.31
CA PRO A 122 -18.98 -3.80 -4.58
C PRO A 122 -19.40 -4.10 -6.02
N PRO A 123 -20.20 -3.26 -6.71
CA PRO A 123 -20.50 -3.48 -8.11
C PRO A 123 -19.26 -3.54 -9.01
N LEU A 124 -18.24 -2.74 -8.73
CA LEU A 124 -16.98 -2.76 -9.48
C LEU A 124 -16.25 -4.09 -9.30
N LEU A 125 -16.21 -4.62 -8.08
CA LEU A 125 -15.61 -5.91 -7.80
C LEU A 125 -16.37 -7.05 -8.51
N ALA A 126 -17.67 -6.99 -8.52
CA ALA A 126 -18.50 -7.98 -9.21
C ALA A 126 -18.23 -7.96 -10.71
N LEU A 127 -18.06 -6.77 -11.30
CA LEU A 127 -17.76 -6.63 -12.72
C LEU A 127 -16.37 -7.19 -13.04
N GLN A 128 -15.37 -6.93 -12.20
CA GLN A 128 -14.03 -7.48 -12.36
C GLN A 128 -14.07 -9.01 -12.34
N LYS A 129 -14.79 -9.59 -11.39
CA LYS A 129 -14.93 -11.04 -11.26
C LYS A 129 -15.60 -11.63 -12.50
N ALA A 130 -16.67 -11.01 -12.99
CA ALA A 130 -17.37 -11.46 -14.17
C ALA A 130 -16.46 -11.43 -15.39
N ALA A 131 -15.67 -10.39 -15.57
CA ALA A 131 -14.70 -10.28 -16.67
C ALA A 131 -13.67 -11.40 -16.61
N HIS A 132 -13.15 -11.69 -15.42
CA HIS A 132 -12.17 -12.77 -15.22
C HIS A 132 -12.76 -14.13 -15.55
N GLU A 133 -13.97 -14.41 -15.09
CA GLU A 133 -14.69 -15.68 -15.36
C GLU A 133 -14.94 -15.90 -16.85
N HIS A 134 -15.10 -14.85 -17.63
CA HIS A 134 -15.33 -14.93 -19.06
C HIS A 134 -14.06 -14.78 -19.90
N GLY A 135 -12.88 -14.72 -19.24
CA GLY A 135 -11.60 -14.57 -19.91
C GLY A 135 -11.42 -13.23 -20.61
N VAL A 136 -12.17 -12.23 -20.20
CA VAL A 136 -12.11 -10.88 -20.76
C VAL A 136 -11.17 -10.02 -19.90
N PRO A 137 -10.20 -9.31 -20.51
CA PRO A 137 -9.38 -8.37 -19.75
C PRO A 137 -10.23 -7.29 -19.08
N PHE A 138 -9.94 -7.00 -17.83
CA PHE A 138 -10.61 -5.93 -17.09
C PHE A 138 -9.60 -4.83 -16.80
N LEU A 139 -9.89 -3.62 -17.29
CA LEU A 139 -9.06 -2.45 -17.06
C LEU A 139 -9.88 -1.41 -16.30
N TRP A 140 -9.37 -0.98 -15.18
CA TRP A 140 -9.95 0.10 -14.39
C TRP A 140 -9.00 1.29 -14.44
N ASP A 141 -9.45 2.35 -15.08
CA ASP A 141 -8.69 3.59 -15.19
C ASP A 141 -9.20 4.57 -14.16
N ASP A 142 -8.47 4.68 -13.07
CA ASP A 142 -8.80 5.58 -11.97
C ASP A 142 -8.04 6.89 -12.18
N ASP A 143 -8.58 7.71 -13.05
CA ASP A 143 -8.03 9.02 -13.37
C ASP A 143 -8.22 9.99 -12.22
N GLU A 144 -7.13 10.52 -11.73
CA GLU A 144 -7.19 11.59 -10.72
C GLU A 144 -7.16 12.95 -11.37
#